data_a18a0bfa6601e9151fcdbc86d521e0a8
#
_entry.id   a18a0bfa6601e9151fcdbc86d521e0a8
#
_cell.length_a   1.000
_cell.length_b   1.000
_cell.length_c   1.000
_cell.angle_alpha   90.00
_cell.angle_beta   90.00
_cell.angle_gamma   90.00
#
_symmetry.space_group_name_H-M   'P 1'
#
loop_
_entity.id
_entity.type
_entity.pdbx_description
1 polymer ?
#
loop_
_entity_poly.entity_id
_entity_poly.type
_entity_poly.pdbx_seq_one_letter_code
_entity_poly.pdbx_strand_id
1 'polypeptide(L)'
;MTKRVLIVSSILLLSGELHAQSTDAPVASTPTLSRADTVRAVQRVFSKHRAGGWIWTAAGGILAGRVASVAINDNSNAPSGSVGGTVIGLAILGGVPVSIGVGKLTRFSYAKEEQVVTLYEKSGILPPYIRNRLKSKHFN
;
A
#
# COMPACT_ATOMS: atom_id res chain seq x y z
N MET A 1 30.07 45.90 -16.28
CA MET A 1 29.17 45.53 -17.41
C MET A 1 28.10 44.61 -16.88
N THR A 2 26.94 45.13 -16.54
CA THR A 2 25.82 44.45 -15.91
C THR A 2 24.80 44.02 -16.98
N LYS A 3 24.70 42.73 -17.27
CA LYS A 3 23.66 42.20 -18.15
C LYS A 3 22.38 42.00 -17.37
N ARG A 4 21.41 42.88 -17.59
CA ARG A 4 20.05 42.76 -17.09
C ARG A 4 19.32 41.72 -17.94
N VAL A 5 18.93 40.60 -17.32
CA VAL A 5 18.05 39.61 -17.93
C VAL A 5 16.62 40.07 -17.65
N LEU A 6 15.92 40.46 -18.70
CA LEU A 6 14.48 40.76 -18.70
C LEU A 6 13.70 39.44 -18.75
N ILE A 7 13.07 39.09 -17.64
CA ILE A 7 12.10 38.00 -17.60
C ILE A 7 10.74 38.58 -18.02
N VAL A 8 10.33 38.26 -19.24
CA VAL A 8 9.00 38.60 -19.75
C VAL A 8 8.01 37.57 -19.18
N SER A 9 7.24 37.95 -18.16
CA SER A 9 6.12 37.20 -17.66
C SER A 9 4.94 37.32 -18.64
N SER A 10 4.72 36.27 -19.42
CA SER A 10 3.50 36.13 -20.20
C SER A 10 2.35 35.68 -19.26
N ILE A 11 1.54 36.66 -18.88
CA ILE A 11 0.26 36.40 -18.20
C ILE A 11 -0.72 35.96 -19.27
N LEU A 12 -1.00 34.67 -19.32
CA LEU A 12 -2.08 34.10 -20.14
C LEU A 12 -3.40 34.33 -19.41
N LEU A 13 -4.15 35.32 -19.87
CA LEU A 13 -5.55 35.55 -19.46
C LEU A 13 -6.40 34.42 -20.01
N LEU A 14 -6.70 33.43 -19.18
CA LEU A 14 -7.68 32.40 -19.50
C LEU A 14 -9.06 32.99 -19.24
N SER A 15 -9.75 33.41 -20.29
CA SER A 15 -11.14 33.83 -20.27
C SER A 15 -12.01 32.60 -19.97
N GLY A 16 -12.41 32.44 -18.71
CA GLY A 16 -13.35 31.40 -18.32
C GLY A 16 -14.74 31.74 -18.85
N GLU A 17 -15.24 31.00 -19.83
CA GLU A 17 -16.63 31.04 -20.21
C GLU A 17 -17.48 30.51 -19.04
N LEU A 18 -18.26 31.44 -18.45
CA LEU A 18 -19.31 31.06 -17.50
C LEU A 18 -20.42 30.32 -18.28
N HIS A 19 -20.33 28.99 -18.30
CA HIS A 19 -21.48 28.18 -18.63
C HIS A 19 -22.45 28.27 -17.46
N ALA A 20 -23.56 28.98 -17.68
CA ALA A 20 -24.71 28.94 -16.80
C ALA A 20 -25.25 27.50 -16.78
N GLN A 21 -24.82 26.73 -15.79
CA GLN A 21 -25.41 25.43 -15.51
C GLN A 21 -26.80 25.67 -14.92
N SER A 22 -27.79 25.23 -15.66
CA SER A 22 -29.18 25.13 -15.19
C SER A 22 -29.16 24.42 -13.84
N THR A 23 -29.67 25.13 -12.84
CA THR A 23 -29.89 24.61 -11.49
C THR A 23 -31.12 23.71 -11.49
N ASP A 24 -31.03 22.55 -12.17
CA ASP A 24 -31.79 21.39 -11.74
C ASP A 24 -30.94 20.75 -10.66
N ALA A 25 -31.27 21.07 -9.40
CA ALA A 25 -30.66 20.41 -8.26
C ALA A 25 -30.96 18.91 -8.39
N PRO A 26 -29.95 18.05 -8.64
CA PRO A 26 -30.18 16.63 -8.58
C PRO A 26 -30.57 16.34 -7.14
N VAL A 27 -31.79 15.84 -6.95
CA VAL A 27 -32.16 15.18 -5.70
C VAL A 27 -30.99 14.30 -5.34
N ALA A 28 -30.33 14.60 -4.23
CA ALA A 28 -29.18 13.86 -3.75
C ALA A 28 -29.65 12.42 -3.50
N SER A 29 -29.62 11.61 -4.56
CA SER A 29 -29.79 10.19 -4.46
C SER A 29 -28.63 9.71 -3.59
N THR A 30 -28.96 9.31 -2.37
CA THR A 30 -28.02 8.59 -1.49
C THR A 30 -27.32 7.57 -2.38
N PRO A 31 -25.99 7.61 -2.53
CA PRO A 31 -25.30 6.69 -3.43
C PRO A 31 -25.55 5.27 -2.93
N THR A 32 -26.50 4.59 -3.57
CA THR A 32 -26.73 3.19 -3.33
C THR A 32 -25.47 2.48 -3.80
N LEU A 33 -24.65 2.05 -2.83
CA LEU A 33 -23.41 1.32 -3.10
C LEU A 33 -23.72 0.15 -4.02
N SER A 34 -23.24 0.27 -5.24
CA SER A 34 -23.43 -0.77 -6.25
C SER A 34 -22.63 -2.02 -5.86
N ARG A 35 -23.07 -3.17 -6.34
CA ARG A 35 -22.32 -4.42 -6.16
C ARG A 35 -20.91 -4.30 -6.73
N ALA A 36 -20.75 -3.61 -7.85
CA ALA A 36 -19.47 -3.33 -8.48
C ALA A 36 -18.56 -2.45 -7.59
N ASP A 37 -19.12 -1.44 -6.91
CA ASP A 37 -18.35 -0.58 -6.01
C ASP A 37 -17.83 -1.37 -4.80
N THR A 38 -18.63 -2.30 -4.31
CA THR A 38 -18.21 -3.19 -3.22
C THR A 38 -17.07 -4.11 -3.68
N VAL A 39 -17.14 -4.70 -4.87
CA VAL A 39 -16.06 -5.51 -5.43
C VAL A 39 -14.76 -4.69 -5.57
N ARG A 40 -14.84 -3.48 -6.12
CA ARG A 40 -13.67 -2.58 -6.21
C ARG A 40 -13.09 -2.24 -4.85
N ALA A 41 -13.94 -1.97 -3.86
CA ALA A 41 -13.51 -1.70 -2.50
C ALA A 41 -12.79 -2.90 -1.87
N VAL A 42 -13.26 -4.12 -2.09
CA VAL A 42 -12.59 -5.36 -1.68
C VAL A 42 -11.21 -5.46 -2.32
N GLN A 43 -11.12 -5.29 -3.64
CA GLN A 43 -9.86 -5.34 -4.38
C GLN A 43 -8.85 -4.30 -3.86
N ARG A 44 -9.28 -3.06 -3.57
CA ARG A 44 -8.43 -2.03 -2.95
C ARG A 44 -7.92 -2.45 -1.57
N VAL A 45 -8.74 -3.09 -0.75
CA VAL A 45 -8.31 -3.60 0.56
C VAL A 45 -7.22 -4.67 0.38
N PHE A 46 -7.42 -5.63 -0.51
CA PHE A 46 -6.43 -6.69 -0.76
C PHE A 46 -5.13 -6.12 -1.32
N SER A 47 -5.19 -5.26 -2.34
CA SER A 47 -4.04 -4.60 -2.94
C SER A 47 -3.21 -3.84 -1.91
N LYS A 48 -3.86 -3.03 -1.06
CA LYS A 48 -3.19 -2.27 -0.01
C LYS A 48 -2.48 -3.17 1.01
N HIS A 49 -3.11 -4.27 1.40
CA HIS A 49 -2.49 -5.21 2.35
C HIS A 49 -1.35 -6.00 1.73
N ARG A 50 -1.45 -6.36 0.44
CA ARG A 50 -0.33 -6.98 -0.31
C ARG A 50 0.86 -6.03 -0.42
N ALA A 51 0.63 -4.78 -0.83
CA ALA A 51 1.69 -3.78 -0.91
C ALA A 51 2.41 -3.62 0.44
N GLY A 52 1.64 -3.51 1.54
CA GLY A 52 2.21 -3.49 2.88
C GLY A 52 2.98 -4.77 3.25
N GLY A 53 2.53 -5.93 2.80
CA GLY A 53 3.25 -7.21 2.98
C GLY A 53 4.60 -7.21 2.28
N TRP A 54 4.65 -6.77 1.03
CA TRP A 54 5.89 -6.66 0.26
C TRP A 54 6.90 -5.69 0.86
N ILE A 55 6.44 -4.53 1.36
CA ILE A 55 7.31 -3.55 2.03
C ILE A 55 7.98 -4.18 3.26
N TRP A 56 7.23 -4.90 4.09
CA TRP A 56 7.79 -5.55 5.27
C TRP A 56 8.76 -6.69 4.91
N THR A 57 8.45 -7.48 3.90
CA THR A 57 9.32 -8.56 3.42
C THR A 57 10.62 -7.99 2.84
N ALA A 58 10.53 -6.95 2.02
CA ALA A 58 11.69 -6.30 1.43
C ALA A 58 12.57 -5.64 2.50
N ALA A 59 11.98 -4.89 3.44
CA ALA A 59 12.73 -4.24 4.52
C ALA A 59 13.46 -5.28 5.39
N GLY A 60 12.77 -6.36 5.77
CA GLY A 60 13.39 -7.44 6.54
C GLY A 60 14.50 -8.16 5.77
N GLY A 61 14.31 -8.38 4.47
CA GLY A 61 15.33 -8.99 3.60
C GLY A 61 16.59 -8.12 3.45
N ILE A 62 16.42 -6.81 3.28
CA ILE A 62 17.54 -5.86 3.22
C ILE A 62 18.30 -5.84 4.54
N LEU A 63 17.59 -5.76 5.67
CA LEU A 63 18.23 -5.77 6.99
C LEU A 63 18.99 -7.08 7.25
N ALA A 64 18.38 -8.22 6.93
CA ALA A 64 19.03 -9.51 7.04
C ALA A 64 20.29 -9.60 6.17
N GLY A 65 20.20 -9.15 4.91
CA GLY A 65 21.35 -9.11 4.00
C GLY A 65 22.48 -8.23 4.49
N ARG A 66 22.18 -7.07 5.09
CA ARG A 66 23.19 -6.19 5.71
C ARG A 66 23.90 -6.86 6.88
N VAL A 67 23.15 -7.48 7.80
CA VAL A 67 23.72 -8.19 8.94
C VAL A 67 24.58 -9.36 8.46
N ALA A 68 24.09 -10.14 7.49
CA ALA A 68 24.84 -11.25 6.92
C ALA A 68 26.14 -10.78 6.24
N SER A 69 26.10 -9.69 5.47
CA SER A 69 27.29 -9.17 4.79
C SER A 69 28.38 -8.69 5.75
N VAL A 70 27.98 -8.05 6.87
CA VAL A 70 28.92 -7.66 7.92
C VAL A 70 29.53 -8.91 8.57
N ALA A 71 28.70 -9.90 8.91
CA ALA A 71 29.20 -11.14 9.55
C ALA A 71 30.16 -11.94 8.67
N ILE A 72 30.02 -11.87 7.34
CA ILE A 72 30.91 -12.57 6.40
C ILE A 72 32.22 -11.79 6.15
N ASN A 73 32.16 -10.48 6.11
CA ASN A 73 33.30 -9.62 5.79
C ASN A 73 34.18 -9.28 7.02
N ASP A 74 33.67 -9.44 8.24
CA ASP A 74 34.41 -9.17 9.46
C ASP A 74 35.33 -10.38 9.81
N ASN A 75 36.39 -10.49 9.03
CA ASN A 75 37.44 -11.49 9.28
C ASN A 75 38.46 -11.06 10.36
N SER A 76 38.24 -9.91 11.02
CA SER A 76 39.16 -9.45 12.06
C SER A 76 38.56 -8.33 12.90
N ASN A 77 38.55 -8.54 14.21
CA ASN A 77 38.39 -7.53 15.26
C ASN A 77 37.01 -6.90 15.50
N ALA A 78 35.90 -7.53 15.10
CA ALA A 78 34.67 -7.20 15.79
C ALA A 78 34.78 -7.59 17.27
N PRO A 79 34.44 -6.69 18.23
CA PRO A 79 34.41 -7.05 19.63
C PRO A 79 33.44 -8.22 19.78
N SER A 80 33.96 -9.40 19.86
CA SER A 80 33.35 -10.70 20.21
C SER A 80 31.83 -10.75 20.24
N GLY A 81 31.20 -10.38 19.11
CA GLY A 81 29.85 -10.83 18.84
C GLY A 81 29.94 -12.30 18.55
N SER A 82 29.70 -13.16 19.56
CA SER A 82 29.62 -14.58 19.35
C SER A 82 28.74 -14.87 18.12
N VAL A 83 29.05 -15.93 17.38
CA VAL A 83 28.22 -16.43 16.28
C VAL A 83 26.73 -16.43 16.69
N GLY A 84 26.44 -16.70 17.97
CA GLY A 84 25.13 -16.57 18.58
C GLY A 84 24.52 -15.16 18.52
N GLY A 85 25.30 -14.11 18.77
CA GLY A 85 24.80 -12.72 18.70
C GLY A 85 24.40 -12.31 17.26
N THR A 86 25.19 -12.73 16.27
CA THR A 86 24.88 -12.51 14.85
C THR A 86 23.61 -13.27 14.43
N VAL A 87 23.46 -14.53 14.84
CA VAL A 87 22.27 -15.34 14.54
C VAL A 87 21.03 -14.75 15.20
N ILE A 88 21.12 -14.33 16.45
CA ILE A 88 20.00 -13.67 17.15
C ILE A 88 19.66 -12.33 16.48
N GLY A 89 20.64 -11.51 16.13
CA GLY A 89 20.44 -10.28 15.40
C GLY A 89 19.72 -10.50 14.06
N LEU A 90 20.14 -11.51 13.29
CA LEU A 90 19.54 -11.89 12.02
C LEU A 90 18.09 -12.37 12.19
N ALA A 91 17.82 -13.17 13.21
CA ALA A 91 16.49 -13.67 13.52
C ALA A 91 15.54 -12.53 13.92
N ILE A 92 15.99 -11.59 14.74
CA ILE A 92 15.14 -10.49 15.22
C ILE A 92 14.99 -9.41 14.15
N LEU A 93 16.07 -8.91 13.56
CA LEU A 93 16.03 -7.78 12.62
C LEU A 93 15.53 -8.18 11.22
N GLY A 94 15.80 -9.40 10.79
CA GLY A 94 15.37 -9.93 9.51
C GLY A 94 14.12 -10.82 9.60
N GLY A 95 14.15 -11.79 10.51
CA GLY A 95 13.11 -12.82 10.61
C GLY A 95 11.74 -12.29 11.02
N VAL A 96 11.67 -11.38 12.00
CA VAL A 96 10.39 -10.83 12.46
C VAL A 96 9.70 -10.00 11.37
N PRO A 97 10.35 -9.03 10.71
CA PRO A 97 9.71 -8.29 9.63
C PRO A 97 9.28 -9.18 8.45
N VAL A 98 10.13 -10.15 8.06
CA VAL A 98 9.81 -11.09 6.99
C VAL A 98 8.58 -11.93 7.34
N SER A 99 8.51 -12.49 8.55
CA SER A 99 7.36 -13.30 8.97
C SER A 99 6.05 -12.52 8.99
N ILE A 100 6.08 -11.25 9.43
CA ILE A 100 4.92 -10.35 9.37
C ILE A 100 4.52 -10.09 7.90
N GLY A 101 5.50 -9.85 7.03
CA GLY A 101 5.29 -9.63 5.61
C GLY A 101 4.64 -10.84 4.93
N VAL A 102 5.23 -12.01 5.09
CA VAL A 102 4.71 -13.27 4.56
C VAL A 102 3.32 -13.58 5.11
N GLY A 103 3.09 -13.39 6.41
CA GLY A 103 1.78 -13.59 7.02
C GLY A 103 0.69 -12.68 6.42
N LYS A 104 1.04 -11.44 6.03
CA LYS A 104 0.12 -10.56 5.29
C LYS A 104 -0.11 -11.03 3.86
N LEU A 105 0.95 -11.44 3.15
CA LEU A 105 0.86 -11.90 1.77
C LEU A 105 0.01 -13.17 1.65
N THR A 106 0.16 -14.12 2.55
CA THR A 106 -0.65 -15.36 2.56
C THR A 106 -2.11 -15.09 2.87
N ARG A 107 -2.40 -14.20 3.84
CA ARG A 107 -3.77 -13.84 4.22
C ARG A 107 -4.49 -13.02 3.16
N PHE A 108 -3.77 -12.20 2.40
CA PHE A 108 -4.31 -11.33 1.36
C PHE A 108 -3.79 -11.70 -0.04
N SER A 109 -3.65 -13.00 -0.30
CA SER A 109 -3.24 -13.53 -1.61
C SER A 109 -4.28 -13.28 -2.69
N TYR A 110 -3.88 -13.34 -3.96
CA TYR A 110 -4.79 -13.24 -5.11
C TYR A 110 -5.89 -14.30 -5.09
N ALA A 111 -5.54 -15.55 -4.74
CA ALA A 111 -6.51 -16.62 -4.63
C ALA A 111 -7.59 -16.34 -3.56
N LYS A 112 -7.21 -15.72 -2.43
CA LYS A 112 -8.17 -15.32 -1.41
C LYS A 112 -9.05 -14.15 -1.85
N GLU A 113 -8.51 -13.21 -2.59
CA GLU A 113 -9.26 -12.11 -3.20
C GLU A 113 -10.35 -12.65 -4.13
N GLU A 114 -9.96 -13.51 -5.07
CA GLU A 114 -10.86 -14.14 -6.03
C GLU A 114 -11.97 -14.94 -5.33
N GLN A 115 -11.63 -15.74 -4.32
CA GLN A 115 -12.62 -16.47 -3.51
C GLN A 115 -13.64 -15.53 -2.86
N VAL A 116 -13.20 -14.41 -2.28
CA VAL A 116 -14.08 -13.44 -1.63
C VAL A 116 -14.97 -12.74 -2.64
N VAL A 117 -14.41 -12.32 -3.77
CA VAL A 117 -15.17 -11.66 -4.85
C VAL A 117 -16.23 -12.62 -5.41
N THR A 118 -15.84 -13.84 -5.76
CA THR A 118 -16.76 -14.86 -6.29
C THR A 118 -17.87 -15.21 -5.29
N LEU A 119 -17.52 -15.33 -4.01
CA LEU A 119 -18.52 -15.57 -2.96
C LEU A 119 -19.51 -14.42 -2.87
N TYR A 120 -19.01 -13.17 -2.90
CA TYR A 120 -19.85 -12.00 -2.85
C TYR A 120 -20.74 -11.85 -4.09
N GLU A 121 -20.23 -12.14 -5.27
CA GLU A 121 -21.00 -12.12 -6.52
C GLU A 121 -22.13 -13.16 -6.52
N LYS A 122 -21.91 -14.33 -5.93
CA LYS A 122 -22.91 -15.40 -5.85
C LYS A 122 -23.94 -15.18 -4.75
N SER A 123 -23.51 -14.82 -3.56
CA SER A 123 -24.35 -14.79 -2.36
C SER A 123 -24.70 -13.38 -1.87
N GLY A 124 -24.00 -12.34 -2.32
CA GLY A 124 -24.12 -10.98 -1.77
C GLY A 124 -23.55 -10.84 -0.35
N ILE A 125 -22.91 -11.89 0.19
CA ILE A 125 -22.41 -11.92 1.56
C ILE A 125 -20.90 -11.77 1.57
N LEU A 126 -20.40 -10.78 2.30
CA LEU A 126 -18.97 -10.61 2.54
C LEU A 126 -18.55 -11.32 3.83
N PRO A 127 -17.41 -12.03 3.82
CA PRO A 127 -16.83 -12.58 5.04
C PRO A 127 -16.59 -11.48 6.09
N PRO A 128 -16.84 -11.77 7.39
CA PRO A 128 -16.74 -10.76 8.46
C PRO A 128 -15.40 -10.07 8.53
N TYR A 129 -14.29 -10.79 8.27
CA TYR A 129 -12.95 -10.25 8.32
C TYR A 129 -12.66 -9.21 7.22
N ILE A 130 -13.37 -9.27 6.08
CA ILE A 130 -13.30 -8.25 5.02
C ILE A 130 -14.27 -7.12 5.34
N ARG A 131 -15.52 -7.43 5.72
CA ARG A 131 -16.54 -6.44 6.04
C ARG A 131 -16.04 -5.45 7.09
N ASN A 132 -15.37 -5.91 8.13
CA ASN A 132 -14.82 -5.06 9.19
C ASN A 132 -13.64 -4.16 8.74
N ARG A 133 -13.03 -4.46 7.58
CA ARG A 133 -11.94 -3.66 7.00
C ARG A 133 -12.41 -2.69 5.92
N LEU A 134 -13.59 -2.88 5.39
CA LEU A 134 -14.17 -1.93 4.44
C LEU A 134 -14.55 -0.65 5.17
N LYS A 135 -13.91 0.44 4.76
CA LYS A 135 -14.18 1.80 5.25
C LYS A 135 -14.63 2.66 4.07
N SER A 136 -15.35 3.75 4.32
CA SER A 136 -15.84 4.68 3.28
C SER A 136 -14.75 5.10 2.29
N LYS A 137 -13.52 5.29 2.75
CA LYS A 137 -12.36 5.62 1.89
C LYS A 137 -11.98 4.56 0.84
N HIS A 138 -12.54 3.36 0.91
CA HIS A 138 -12.30 2.33 -0.10
C HIS A 138 -13.32 2.35 -1.23
N PHE A 139 -14.39 3.15 -1.09
CA PHE A 139 -15.44 3.30 -2.09
C PHE A 139 -15.25 4.54 -2.98
N ASN A 140 -14.30 5.43 -2.61
CA ASN A 140 -13.94 6.64 -3.38
C ASN A 140 -12.80 6.39 -4.35
#